data_10d0932eeebea00f2e53f84698544bc5
#
_entry.id   10d0932eeebea00f2e53f84698544bc5
#
_cell.length_a   1.000
_cell.length_b   1.000
_cell.length_c   1.000
_cell.angle_alpha   90.00
_cell.angle_beta   90.00
_cell.angle_gamma   90.00
#
_symmetry.space_group_name_H-M   'P 1'
#
loop_
_entity.id
_entity.type
_entity.pdbx_description
1 polymer ?
#
loop_
_entity_poly.entity_id
_entity_poly.type
_entity_poly.pdbx_seq_one_letter_code
_entity_poly.pdbx_strand_id
1 'polypeptide(L)'
;MERVTIQKINEVFLNVKCDPSIEMELSEHFQFFVPGYKFMPAYRNRMWDGKIRLFDSRKKTLYTGLYKYLCEFCEVRDYNLEVIESPQYGTLESALSPDIDGLLSKMSLSVNGADITPRQYQLEGLSHTLSKEKSLLLSPTASGKSLIIYLAIRYYLDVFDGNVLLIVPTTSLVEQMYSDFGDYSSKDTWSHEENCHRIYSGKEKFEVNKRVFISTWQSVYKLPQSWFADFGMVIGDEAHNFKAKSLTSIMEKCINAKYRMGTTGTLDGTQTHQLVLEGLFGPVYQVTTTKELMDNDDLSQLDINILILKYKEEYCKQIVKEKYQQELDFIVRYEPRNNFISNLALDQKGNTLILFNYVDKHGKPLHNLLQTRMPKDRKLFYVSGETDVDTRESVREITEKEKDAIIVASIGTFSTGINIRNLHNIIFASPSKSQIRVLQSIGRGLRKSTDGQNTKIYDIADDLHWKSQKNYTLQHAAERIKIYSKERFNYKMFDINI
;
A
#
# COMPACT_ATOMS: atom_id res chain seq x y z
N MET A 1 -38.40 22.17 4.77
CA MET A 1 -37.21 21.32 4.80
C MET A 1 -36.62 21.32 3.40
N GLU A 2 -35.39 21.76 3.26
CA GLU A 2 -34.69 21.75 1.98
C GLU A 2 -34.42 20.30 1.58
N ARG A 3 -34.53 20.02 0.28
CA ARG A 3 -34.53 18.64 -0.24
C ARG A 3 -33.28 18.38 -1.06
N VAL A 4 -32.64 17.25 -0.81
CA VAL A 4 -31.56 16.68 -1.62
C VAL A 4 -32.04 15.36 -2.20
N THR A 5 -32.09 15.25 -3.51
CA THR A 5 -32.53 14.02 -4.20
C THR A 5 -31.33 13.39 -4.86
N ILE A 6 -31.13 12.10 -4.66
CA ILE A 6 -30.02 11.35 -5.27
C ILE A 6 -30.52 10.13 -6.05
N GLN A 7 -29.79 9.83 -7.13
CA GLN A 7 -30.04 8.65 -7.95
C GLN A 7 -28.71 8.08 -8.45
N LYS A 8 -28.57 6.77 -8.43
CA LYS A 8 -27.41 6.07 -8.98
C LYS A 8 -27.44 6.17 -10.52
N ILE A 9 -26.41 6.80 -11.12
CA ILE A 9 -26.26 6.91 -12.58
C ILE A 9 -25.61 5.63 -13.14
N ASN A 10 -24.62 5.14 -12.43
CA ASN A 10 -23.87 3.91 -12.71
C ASN A 10 -23.15 3.46 -11.43
N GLU A 11 -22.31 2.44 -11.52
CA GLU A 11 -21.63 1.91 -10.33
C GLU A 11 -20.53 2.85 -9.77
N VAL A 12 -20.25 3.96 -10.44
CA VAL A 12 -19.24 4.95 -10.04
C VAL A 12 -19.86 6.19 -9.44
N PHE A 13 -20.95 6.70 -10.05
CA PHE A 13 -21.47 8.03 -9.75
C PHE A 13 -22.94 8.04 -9.32
N LEU A 14 -23.23 8.91 -8.37
CA LEU A 14 -24.56 9.40 -8.02
C LEU A 14 -24.83 10.71 -8.75
N ASN A 15 -26.04 10.91 -9.22
CA ASN A 15 -26.58 12.23 -9.55
C ASN A 15 -27.16 12.85 -8.28
N VAL A 16 -26.84 14.10 -7.99
CA VAL A 16 -27.32 14.84 -6.83
C VAL A 16 -28.10 16.06 -7.34
N LYS A 17 -29.39 16.13 -7.00
CA LYS A 17 -30.28 17.26 -7.34
C LYS A 17 -30.70 17.95 -6.06
N CYS A 18 -30.44 19.24 -5.95
CA CYS A 18 -30.79 20.11 -4.84
C CYS A 18 -30.81 21.57 -5.29
N ASP A 19 -31.18 22.46 -4.39
CA ASP A 19 -31.15 23.90 -4.66
C ASP A 19 -29.71 24.42 -4.83
N PRO A 20 -29.51 25.52 -5.59
CA PRO A 20 -28.18 26.08 -5.85
C PRO A 20 -27.38 26.42 -4.58
N SER A 21 -28.05 26.85 -3.50
CA SER A 21 -27.44 27.09 -2.18
C SER A 21 -26.79 25.82 -1.63
N ILE A 22 -27.50 24.70 -1.64
CA ILE A 22 -27.02 23.41 -1.18
C ILE A 22 -25.93 22.88 -2.12
N GLU A 23 -26.02 23.10 -3.44
CA GLU A 23 -24.95 22.73 -4.37
C GLU A 23 -23.61 23.45 -4.03
N MET A 24 -23.66 24.71 -3.64
CA MET A 24 -22.47 25.44 -3.18
C MET A 24 -21.91 24.84 -1.91
N GLU A 25 -22.73 24.53 -0.93
CA GLU A 25 -22.29 23.88 0.31
C GLU A 25 -21.69 22.50 0.07
N LEU A 26 -22.32 21.68 -0.79
CA LEU A 26 -21.78 20.39 -1.22
C LEU A 26 -20.41 20.54 -1.89
N SER A 27 -20.27 21.54 -2.76
CA SER A 27 -19.01 21.84 -3.44
C SER A 27 -17.93 22.25 -2.46
N GLU A 28 -18.27 23.01 -1.42
CA GLU A 28 -17.35 23.39 -0.35
C GLU A 28 -17.02 22.22 0.58
N HIS A 29 -18.02 21.40 0.93
CA HIS A 29 -17.84 20.24 1.79
C HIS A 29 -16.96 19.15 1.17
N PHE A 30 -17.13 18.89 -0.12
CA PHE A 30 -16.39 17.85 -0.85
C PHE A 30 -15.18 18.37 -1.62
N GLN A 31 -14.57 19.49 -1.20
CA GLN A 31 -13.32 19.99 -1.76
C GLN A 31 -12.23 20.06 -0.69
N PHE A 32 -11.01 19.70 -1.06
CA PHE A 32 -9.89 19.60 -0.14
C PHE A 32 -8.61 20.08 -0.79
N PHE A 33 -7.74 20.77 -0.03
CA PHE A 33 -6.40 21.08 -0.50
C PHE A 33 -5.53 19.82 -0.58
N VAL A 34 -4.83 19.67 -1.70
CA VAL A 34 -3.85 18.59 -1.86
C VAL A 34 -2.66 18.83 -0.94
N PRO A 35 -2.20 17.84 -0.16
CA PRO A 35 -1.01 18.01 0.65
C PRO A 35 0.19 18.50 -0.17
N GLY A 36 0.84 19.58 0.29
CA GLY A 36 1.97 20.17 -0.41
C GLY A 36 1.63 20.96 -1.69
N TYR A 37 0.37 21.29 -1.95
CA TYR A 37 -0.09 21.99 -3.14
C TYR A 37 0.71 23.27 -3.47
N LYS A 38 1.15 24.03 -2.44
CA LYS A 38 1.93 25.26 -2.59
C LYS A 38 3.28 25.05 -3.31
N PHE A 39 3.81 23.83 -3.28
CA PHE A 39 5.07 23.46 -3.92
C PHE A 39 4.88 22.91 -5.35
N MET A 40 3.65 22.65 -5.77
CA MET A 40 3.36 22.09 -7.08
C MET A 40 3.45 23.15 -8.18
N PRO A 41 4.09 22.85 -9.34
CA PRO A 41 4.22 23.79 -10.45
C PRO A 41 2.88 24.35 -10.95
N ALA A 42 1.85 23.51 -11.04
CA ALA A 42 0.52 23.92 -11.48
C ALA A 42 -0.11 25.00 -10.59
N TYR A 43 0.09 24.90 -9.27
CA TYR A 43 -0.36 25.94 -8.32
C TYR A 43 0.50 27.21 -8.42
N ARG A 44 1.83 27.06 -8.48
CA ARG A 44 2.74 28.21 -8.62
C ARG A 44 2.50 29.00 -9.90
N ASN A 45 2.17 28.30 -10.98
CA ASN A 45 1.84 28.89 -12.27
C ASN A 45 0.37 29.34 -12.39
N ARG A 46 -0.41 29.33 -11.28
CA ARG A 46 -1.82 29.72 -11.22
C ARG A 46 -2.74 28.94 -12.19
N MET A 47 -2.33 27.76 -12.65
CA MET A 47 -3.13 26.90 -13.52
C MET A 47 -4.11 26.01 -12.72
N TRP A 48 -3.95 25.96 -11.41
CA TRP A 48 -4.75 25.15 -10.50
C TRP A 48 -4.77 25.79 -9.11
N ASP A 49 -5.89 25.70 -8.39
CA ASP A 49 -6.11 26.33 -7.09
C ASP A 49 -5.65 25.47 -5.87
N GLY A 50 -5.03 24.34 -6.15
CA GLY A 50 -4.51 23.44 -5.09
C GLY A 50 -5.55 22.48 -4.51
N LYS A 51 -6.78 22.45 -5.05
CA LYS A 51 -7.88 21.64 -4.49
C LYS A 51 -8.26 20.47 -5.39
N ILE A 52 -8.65 19.38 -4.75
CA ILE A 52 -9.41 18.29 -5.36
C ILE A 52 -10.88 18.52 -5.03
N ARG A 53 -11.75 18.31 -6.01
CA ARG A 53 -13.20 18.36 -5.88
C ARG A 53 -13.78 16.99 -6.13
N LEU A 54 -14.48 16.44 -5.14
CA LEU A 54 -15.11 15.11 -5.21
C LEU A 54 -16.57 15.22 -5.66
N PHE A 55 -17.20 16.37 -5.44
CA PHE A 55 -18.49 16.73 -6.05
C PHE A 55 -18.24 17.58 -7.31
N ASP A 56 -18.71 17.09 -8.46
CA ASP A 56 -18.71 17.84 -9.71
C ASP A 56 -20.00 18.65 -9.83
N SER A 57 -19.93 19.96 -9.52
CA SER A 57 -21.09 20.86 -9.57
C SER A 57 -21.66 21.08 -10.98
N ARG A 58 -20.86 20.89 -12.05
CA ARG A 58 -21.34 21.02 -13.43
C ARG A 58 -22.16 19.81 -13.87
N LYS A 59 -21.65 18.61 -13.53
CA LYS A 59 -22.32 17.34 -13.82
C LYS A 59 -23.32 16.95 -12.73
N LYS A 60 -23.29 17.63 -11.59
CA LYS A 60 -24.06 17.30 -10.37
C LYS A 60 -23.82 15.87 -9.92
N THR A 61 -22.56 15.44 -9.92
CA THR A 61 -22.19 14.06 -9.62
C THR A 61 -21.25 13.95 -8.42
N LEU A 62 -21.48 12.91 -7.62
CA LEU A 62 -20.64 12.47 -6.52
C LEU A 62 -20.30 11.00 -6.69
N TYR A 63 -19.14 10.54 -6.22
CA TYR A 63 -18.81 9.11 -6.22
C TYR A 63 -19.77 8.32 -5.33
N THR A 64 -20.22 7.15 -5.78
CA THR A 64 -21.11 6.26 -5.01
C THR A 64 -20.52 5.84 -3.66
N GLY A 65 -19.21 5.65 -3.59
CA GLY A 65 -18.52 5.30 -2.35
C GLY A 65 -18.57 6.37 -1.26
N LEU A 66 -18.94 7.62 -1.61
CA LEU A 66 -19.09 8.72 -0.66
C LEU A 66 -20.54 8.90 -0.18
N TYR A 67 -21.45 7.97 -0.49
CA TYR A 67 -22.85 8.04 -0.10
C TYR A 67 -23.04 8.28 1.40
N LYS A 68 -22.30 7.56 2.25
CA LYS A 68 -22.34 7.73 3.70
C LYS A 68 -22.01 9.17 4.14
N TYR A 69 -20.99 9.78 3.56
CA TYR A 69 -20.62 11.17 3.84
C TYR A 69 -21.68 12.17 3.39
N LEU A 70 -22.42 11.86 2.30
CA LEU A 70 -23.54 12.67 1.87
C LEU A 70 -24.73 12.55 2.83
N CYS A 71 -25.00 11.36 3.36
CA CYS A 71 -26.02 11.18 4.41
C CYS A 71 -25.68 12.01 5.66
N GLU A 72 -24.44 11.91 6.15
CA GLU A 72 -23.95 12.68 7.29
C GLU A 72 -24.02 14.21 7.03
N PHE A 73 -23.69 14.65 5.81
CA PHE A 73 -23.81 16.05 5.41
C PHE A 73 -25.27 16.55 5.49
N CYS A 74 -26.22 15.77 4.99
CA CYS A 74 -27.64 16.11 5.03
C CYS A 74 -28.19 16.09 6.46
N GLU A 75 -27.82 15.08 7.25
CA GLU A 75 -28.26 14.94 8.65
C GLU A 75 -27.83 16.12 9.51
N VAL A 76 -26.55 16.51 9.44
CA VAL A 76 -26.00 17.64 10.21
C VAL A 76 -26.67 18.96 9.86
N ARG A 77 -27.23 19.11 8.66
CA ARG A 77 -27.87 20.34 8.16
C ARG A 77 -29.38 20.30 8.15
N ASP A 78 -29.96 19.21 8.63
CA ASP A 78 -31.43 18.98 8.62
C ASP A 78 -32.04 19.05 7.21
N TYR A 79 -31.29 18.55 6.19
CA TYR A 79 -31.77 18.39 4.83
C TYR A 79 -32.50 17.06 4.66
N ASN A 80 -33.64 17.07 3.96
CA ASN A 80 -34.34 15.85 3.64
C ASN A 80 -33.67 15.14 2.45
N LEU A 81 -33.01 14.00 2.72
CA LEU A 81 -32.37 13.18 1.71
C LEU A 81 -33.38 12.16 1.14
N GLU A 82 -33.64 12.25 -0.15
CA GLU A 82 -34.45 11.29 -0.89
C GLU A 82 -33.61 10.48 -1.87
N VAL A 83 -33.68 9.16 -1.75
CA VAL A 83 -33.00 8.22 -2.64
C VAL A 83 -33.99 7.69 -3.68
N ILE A 84 -33.72 7.97 -4.96
CA ILE A 84 -34.49 7.42 -6.08
C ILE A 84 -33.78 6.18 -6.59
N GLU A 85 -34.51 5.07 -6.67
CA GLU A 85 -33.99 3.84 -7.27
C GLU A 85 -33.68 4.03 -8.75
N SER A 86 -32.52 3.51 -9.16
CA SER A 86 -32.12 3.52 -10.57
C SER A 86 -32.73 2.33 -11.30
N PRO A 87 -33.46 2.55 -12.42
CA PRO A 87 -34.02 1.43 -13.20
C PRO A 87 -32.96 0.44 -13.71
N GLN A 88 -31.76 0.90 -13.97
CA GLN A 88 -30.68 0.09 -14.53
C GLN A 88 -29.71 -0.43 -13.46
N TYR A 89 -29.45 0.35 -12.41
CA TYR A 89 -28.39 0.06 -11.43
C TYR A 89 -28.92 -0.24 -10.02
N GLY A 90 -30.26 -0.23 -9.83
CA GLY A 90 -30.92 -0.58 -8.59
C GLY A 90 -30.66 0.39 -7.43
N THR A 91 -30.66 -0.15 -6.22
CA THR A 91 -30.48 0.59 -4.96
C THR A 91 -29.01 0.86 -4.64
N LEU A 92 -28.78 1.72 -3.64
CA LEU A 92 -27.43 2.05 -3.11
C LEU A 92 -26.98 1.07 -2.04
N GLU A 93 -27.90 0.39 -1.39
CA GLU A 93 -27.61 -0.57 -0.33
C GLU A 93 -27.81 -1.99 -0.84
N SER A 94 -26.81 -2.84 -0.59
CA SER A 94 -26.90 -4.26 -0.90
C SER A 94 -27.61 -5.01 0.21
N ALA A 95 -28.49 -5.91 -0.19
CA ALA A 95 -29.14 -6.86 0.71
C ALA A 95 -28.49 -8.25 0.65
N LEU A 96 -27.34 -8.39 -0.04
CA LEU A 96 -26.69 -9.69 -0.23
C LEU A 96 -26.09 -10.20 1.09
N SER A 97 -26.47 -11.42 1.48
CA SER A 97 -25.77 -12.19 2.51
C SER A 97 -24.93 -13.27 1.80
N PRO A 98 -23.62 -13.12 1.72
CA PRO A 98 -22.79 -14.06 0.99
C PRO A 98 -22.69 -15.40 1.73
N ASP A 99 -22.88 -16.49 0.99
CA ASP A 99 -22.67 -17.85 1.50
C ASP A 99 -21.18 -18.23 1.42
N ILE A 100 -20.41 -17.83 2.44
CA ILE A 100 -18.99 -18.11 2.51
C ILE A 100 -18.71 -19.58 2.78
N ASP A 101 -19.49 -20.22 3.64
CA ASP A 101 -19.33 -21.64 3.99
C ASP A 101 -19.61 -22.53 2.77
N GLY A 102 -20.67 -22.21 2.01
CA GLY A 102 -20.97 -22.85 0.74
C GLY A 102 -19.85 -22.70 -0.29
N LEU A 103 -19.21 -21.53 -0.37
CA LEU A 103 -18.04 -21.32 -1.21
C LEU A 103 -16.88 -22.21 -0.78
N LEU A 104 -16.50 -22.18 0.50
CA LEU A 104 -15.34 -22.93 1.02
C LEU A 104 -15.54 -24.44 0.90
N SER A 105 -16.75 -24.93 1.01
CA SER A 105 -17.07 -26.37 0.87
C SER A 105 -16.79 -26.91 -0.54
N LYS A 106 -16.75 -26.04 -1.54
CA LYS A 106 -16.46 -26.36 -2.96
C LYS A 106 -15.00 -26.25 -3.33
N MET A 107 -14.12 -25.85 -2.39
CA MET A 107 -12.72 -25.50 -2.66
C MET A 107 -11.76 -26.36 -1.84
N SER A 108 -10.61 -26.67 -2.45
CA SER A 108 -9.47 -27.32 -1.78
C SER A 108 -8.28 -26.36 -1.81
N LEU A 109 -8.17 -25.51 -0.79
CA LEU A 109 -7.13 -24.47 -0.72
C LEU A 109 -5.78 -25.07 -0.29
N SER A 110 -4.72 -24.69 -1.01
CA SER A 110 -3.36 -25.12 -0.68
C SER A 110 -2.32 -24.01 -0.88
N VAL A 111 -1.18 -24.14 -0.25
CA VAL A 111 0.01 -23.29 -0.44
C VAL A 111 1.24 -24.20 -0.40
N ASN A 112 2.05 -24.18 -1.45
CA ASN A 112 3.21 -25.07 -1.61
C ASN A 112 2.84 -26.56 -1.37
N GLY A 113 1.67 -26.98 -1.83
CA GLY A 113 1.16 -28.34 -1.68
C GLY A 113 0.61 -28.71 -0.29
N ALA A 114 0.68 -27.82 0.69
CA ALA A 114 0.08 -28.00 2.01
C ALA A 114 -1.32 -27.38 2.06
N ASP A 115 -2.28 -28.09 2.65
CA ASP A 115 -3.64 -27.59 2.84
C ASP A 115 -3.65 -26.37 3.77
N ILE A 116 -4.44 -25.37 3.43
CA ILE A 116 -4.62 -24.17 4.25
C ILE A 116 -6.09 -23.93 4.55
N THR A 117 -6.34 -23.32 5.70
CA THR A 117 -7.65 -22.79 6.09
C THR A 117 -7.55 -21.27 6.21
N PRO A 118 -8.46 -20.50 5.56
CA PRO A 118 -8.50 -19.06 5.75
C PRO A 118 -8.70 -18.71 7.23
N ARG A 119 -8.02 -17.66 7.67
CA ARG A 119 -8.15 -17.17 9.04
C ARG A 119 -9.45 -16.40 9.22
N GLN A 120 -9.96 -16.34 10.45
CA GLN A 120 -11.23 -15.69 10.76
C GLN A 120 -11.31 -14.25 10.23
N TYR A 121 -10.29 -13.43 10.46
CA TYR A 121 -10.28 -12.05 9.97
C TYR A 121 -10.29 -11.95 8.42
N GLN A 122 -9.75 -12.95 7.70
CA GLN A 122 -9.80 -13.01 6.24
C GLN A 122 -11.22 -13.28 5.76
N LEU A 123 -11.92 -14.18 6.43
CA LEU A 123 -13.33 -14.49 6.15
C LEU A 123 -14.26 -13.31 6.48
N GLU A 124 -14.01 -12.61 7.56
CA GLU A 124 -14.74 -11.38 7.93
C GLU A 124 -14.53 -10.26 6.90
N GLY A 125 -13.28 -10.04 6.46
CA GLY A 125 -12.96 -9.09 5.40
C GLY A 125 -13.61 -9.46 4.05
N LEU A 126 -13.62 -10.74 3.70
CA LEU A 126 -14.30 -11.28 2.53
C LEU A 126 -15.82 -11.06 2.63
N SER A 127 -16.44 -11.46 3.74
CA SER A 127 -17.88 -11.30 3.99
C SER A 127 -18.30 -9.83 3.91
N HIS A 128 -17.52 -8.93 4.54
CA HIS A 128 -17.74 -7.50 4.48
C HIS A 128 -17.71 -6.99 3.03
N THR A 129 -16.68 -7.35 2.25
CA THR A 129 -16.54 -6.92 0.86
C THR A 129 -17.72 -7.38 -0.01
N LEU A 130 -18.10 -8.64 0.12
CA LEU A 130 -19.16 -9.23 -0.69
C LEU A 130 -20.55 -8.69 -0.31
N SER A 131 -20.81 -8.48 0.98
CA SER A 131 -22.10 -7.94 1.46
C SER A 131 -22.26 -6.45 1.16
N LYS A 132 -21.17 -5.68 1.17
CA LYS A 132 -21.22 -4.22 0.90
C LYS A 132 -20.98 -3.87 -0.56
N GLU A 133 -20.56 -4.81 -1.40
CA GLU A 133 -20.21 -4.63 -2.82
C GLU A 133 -19.06 -3.65 -3.08
N LYS A 134 -18.85 -2.70 -2.20
CA LYS A 134 -17.84 -1.64 -2.27
C LYS A 134 -17.08 -1.52 -0.95
N SER A 135 -15.78 -1.80 -0.95
CA SER A 135 -14.97 -1.68 0.26
C SER A 135 -13.50 -1.40 -0.03
N LEU A 136 -12.88 -0.63 0.84
CA LEU A 136 -11.44 -0.43 0.90
C LEU A 136 -10.88 -1.18 2.10
N LEU A 137 -10.30 -2.36 1.85
CA LEU A 137 -9.75 -3.21 2.90
C LEU A 137 -8.37 -2.70 3.34
N LEU A 138 -8.27 -2.29 4.59
CA LEU A 138 -7.01 -1.97 5.23
C LEU A 138 -6.48 -3.23 5.93
N SER A 139 -5.46 -3.84 5.33
CA SER A 139 -4.93 -5.14 5.72
C SER A 139 -3.40 -5.09 5.65
N PRO A 140 -2.66 -5.26 6.75
CA PRO A 140 -1.21 -5.09 6.79
C PRO A 140 -0.48 -6.08 5.88
N THR A 141 0.80 -5.84 5.65
CA THR A 141 1.65 -6.79 4.93
C THR A 141 1.68 -8.14 5.68
N ALA A 142 1.71 -9.23 4.92
CA ALA A 142 1.66 -10.61 5.43
C ALA A 142 0.35 -11.06 6.10
N SER A 143 -0.73 -10.27 6.04
CA SER A 143 -2.07 -10.70 6.47
C SER A 143 -2.76 -11.68 5.49
N GLY A 144 -2.15 -11.97 4.33
CA GLY A 144 -2.73 -12.82 3.30
C GLY A 144 -3.77 -12.13 2.42
N LYS A 145 -3.54 -10.86 2.05
CA LYS A 145 -4.40 -10.08 1.12
C LYS A 145 -4.70 -10.83 -0.17
N SER A 146 -3.69 -11.50 -0.78
CA SER A 146 -3.86 -12.26 -2.02
C SER A 146 -4.89 -13.40 -1.88
N LEU A 147 -4.96 -14.03 -0.70
CA LEU A 147 -5.99 -15.04 -0.44
C LEU A 147 -7.39 -14.43 -0.35
N ILE A 148 -7.55 -13.27 0.30
CA ILE A 148 -8.85 -12.58 0.35
C ILE A 148 -9.30 -12.17 -1.06
N ILE A 149 -8.37 -11.65 -1.89
CA ILE A 149 -8.61 -11.32 -3.30
C ILE A 149 -9.04 -12.57 -4.07
N TYR A 150 -8.30 -13.67 -3.93
CA TYR A 150 -8.62 -14.94 -4.58
C TYR A 150 -10.02 -15.44 -4.22
N LEU A 151 -10.35 -15.48 -2.93
CA LEU A 151 -11.66 -15.92 -2.46
C LEU A 151 -12.80 -15.01 -2.95
N ALA A 152 -12.58 -13.70 -2.99
CA ALA A 152 -13.56 -12.74 -3.54
C ALA A 152 -13.81 -12.97 -5.05
N ILE A 153 -12.74 -13.22 -5.81
CA ILE A 153 -12.83 -13.57 -7.23
C ILE A 153 -13.60 -14.90 -7.41
N ARG A 154 -13.24 -15.92 -6.66
CA ARG A 154 -13.87 -17.25 -6.74
C ARG A 154 -15.38 -17.18 -6.42
N TYR A 155 -15.74 -16.44 -5.36
CA TYR A 155 -17.17 -16.19 -5.05
C TYR A 155 -17.87 -15.48 -6.20
N TYR A 156 -17.26 -14.41 -6.73
CA TYR A 156 -17.85 -13.66 -7.83
C TYR A 156 -18.09 -14.53 -9.07
N LEU A 157 -17.12 -15.38 -9.44
CA LEU A 157 -17.23 -16.27 -10.59
C LEU A 157 -18.27 -17.39 -10.41
N ASP A 158 -18.53 -17.81 -9.17
CA ASP A 158 -19.53 -18.83 -8.83
C ASP A 158 -20.97 -18.28 -8.88
N VAL A 159 -21.14 -16.98 -8.56
CA VAL A 159 -22.48 -16.38 -8.40
C VAL A 159 -22.90 -15.50 -9.59
N PHE A 160 -21.94 -14.93 -10.32
CA PHE A 160 -22.19 -13.94 -11.37
C PHE A 160 -21.46 -14.28 -12.68
N ASP A 161 -22.02 -13.85 -13.83
CA ASP A 161 -21.47 -14.13 -15.16
C ASP A 161 -20.43 -13.12 -15.67
N GLY A 162 -20.28 -11.97 -15.01
CA GLY A 162 -19.35 -10.89 -15.42
C GLY A 162 -17.86 -11.24 -15.27
N ASN A 163 -17.03 -10.46 -15.92
CA ASN A 163 -15.57 -10.57 -15.80
C ASN A 163 -15.02 -9.81 -14.59
N VAL A 164 -13.82 -10.19 -14.15
CA VAL A 164 -13.09 -9.57 -13.04
C VAL A 164 -11.82 -8.89 -13.55
N LEU A 165 -11.60 -7.62 -13.17
CA LEU A 165 -10.38 -6.89 -13.44
C LEU A 165 -9.60 -6.66 -12.14
N LEU A 166 -8.41 -7.25 -12.03
CA LEU A 166 -7.48 -7.02 -10.94
C LEU A 166 -6.33 -6.13 -11.41
N ILE A 167 -6.23 -4.93 -10.83
CA ILE A 167 -5.18 -3.96 -11.11
C ILE A 167 -4.11 -4.01 -10.03
N VAL A 168 -2.87 -4.22 -10.45
CA VAL A 168 -1.68 -4.25 -9.59
C VAL A 168 -0.62 -3.24 -10.06
N PRO A 169 0.29 -2.77 -9.19
CA PRO A 169 1.26 -1.72 -9.53
C PRO A 169 2.33 -2.12 -10.55
N THR A 170 2.79 -3.37 -10.52
CA THR A 170 3.99 -3.82 -11.25
C THR A 170 3.77 -5.16 -11.95
N THR A 171 4.56 -5.42 -12.99
CA THR A 171 4.56 -6.71 -13.70
C THR A 171 4.90 -7.88 -12.77
N SER A 172 5.85 -7.69 -11.86
CA SER A 172 6.20 -8.73 -10.87
C SER A 172 5.00 -9.11 -9.99
N LEU A 173 4.13 -8.13 -9.63
CA LEU A 173 2.90 -8.44 -8.88
C LEU A 173 1.83 -9.10 -9.74
N VAL A 174 1.79 -8.86 -11.07
CA VAL A 174 0.92 -9.63 -11.98
C VAL A 174 1.32 -11.11 -11.96
N GLU A 175 2.61 -11.40 -12.12
CA GLU A 175 3.13 -12.77 -12.09
C GLU A 175 2.94 -13.42 -10.70
N GLN A 176 3.18 -12.68 -9.63
CA GLN A 176 2.97 -13.17 -8.27
C GLN A 176 1.50 -13.52 -8.02
N MET A 177 0.54 -12.64 -8.35
CA MET A 177 -0.88 -12.94 -8.16
C MET A 177 -1.32 -14.15 -8.99
N TYR A 178 -0.83 -14.26 -10.21
CA TYR A 178 -1.11 -15.41 -11.07
C TYR A 178 -0.55 -16.71 -10.47
N SER A 179 0.67 -16.69 -9.97
CA SER A 179 1.31 -17.82 -9.28
C SER A 179 0.60 -18.18 -7.97
N ASP A 180 0.26 -17.16 -7.15
CA ASP A 180 -0.49 -17.35 -5.90
C ASP A 180 -1.84 -18.04 -6.17
N PHE A 181 -2.56 -17.63 -7.23
CA PHE A 181 -3.84 -18.25 -7.60
C PHE A 181 -3.67 -19.70 -8.05
N GLY A 182 -2.59 -20.01 -8.76
CA GLY A 182 -2.24 -21.39 -9.12
C GLY A 182 -1.92 -22.24 -7.90
N ASP A 183 -1.20 -21.69 -6.94
CA ASP A 183 -0.85 -22.38 -5.70
C ASP A 183 -2.11 -22.62 -4.84
N TYR A 184 -2.97 -21.62 -4.68
CA TYR A 184 -4.24 -21.77 -3.94
C TYR A 184 -5.19 -22.78 -4.56
N SER A 185 -5.20 -22.94 -5.88
CA SER A 185 -6.07 -23.86 -6.62
C SER A 185 -5.41 -25.19 -6.98
N SER A 186 -4.16 -25.45 -6.56
CA SER A 186 -3.40 -26.60 -7.04
C SER A 186 -4.01 -27.96 -6.69
N LYS A 187 -4.93 -28.01 -5.71
CA LYS A 187 -5.71 -29.19 -5.32
C LYS A 187 -7.21 -29.08 -5.65
N ASP A 188 -7.58 -28.01 -6.37
CA ASP A 188 -8.96 -27.73 -6.74
C ASP A 188 -9.23 -28.13 -8.21
N THR A 189 -10.49 -28.21 -8.57
CA THR A 189 -10.93 -28.40 -9.99
C THR A 189 -10.85 -27.11 -10.79
N TRP A 190 -10.80 -25.96 -10.17
CA TRP A 190 -10.65 -24.66 -10.84
C TRP A 190 -9.18 -24.41 -11.22
N SER A 191 -8.94 -24.17 -12.49
CA SER A 191 -7.60 -23.89 -13.03
C SER A 191 -7.40 -22.37 -13.24
N HIS A 192 -6.33 -21.82 -12.63
CA HIS A 192 -5.93 -20.43 -12.90
C HIS A 192 -5.48 -20.24 -14.36
N GLU A 193 -4.91 -21.28 -15.00
CA GLU A 193 -4.48 -21.24 -16.40
C GLU A 193 -5.68 -21.12 -17.35
N GLU A 194 -6.81 -21.73 -17.03
CA GLU A 194 -8.03 -21.66 -17.85
C GLU A 194 -8.81 -20.37 -17.62
N ASN A 195 -8.76 -19.80 -16.41
CA ASN A 195 -9.60 -18.66 -16.02
C ASN A 195 -8.89 -17.31 -16.02
N CYS A 196 -7.56 -17.26 -15.83
CA CYS A 196 -6.82 -16.01 -15.68
C CYS A 196 -6.04 -15.62 -16.93
N HIS A 197 -6.08 -14.32 -17.25
CA HIS A 197 -5.29 -13.68 -18.29
C HIS A 197 -4.41 -12.59 -17.70
N ARG A 198 -3.12 -12.56 -18.07
CA ARG A 198 -2.13 -11.58 -17.59
C ARG A 198 -1.92 -10.50 -18.62
N ILE A 199 -2.07 -9.23 -18.22
CA ILE A 199 -1.94 -8.05 -19.09
C ILE A 199 -0.81 -7.13 -18.62
N TYR A 200 0.29 -7.10 -19.40
CA TYR A 200 1.39 -6.15 -19.26
C TYR A 200 2.04 -5.88 -20.62
N SER A 201 3.17 -5.17 -20.68
CA SER A 201 3.83 -4.86 -21.94
C SER A 201 4.13 -6.13 -22.77
N GLY A 202 3.72 -6.16 -24.04
CA GLY A 202 3.91 -7.30 -24.92
C GLY A 202 2.85 -8.40 -24.83
N LYS A 203 1.85 -8.27 -23.95
CA LYS A 203 0.72 -9.21 -23.86
C LYS A 203 -0.54 -8.62 -24.48
N GLU A 204 -1.39 -9.51 -25.02
CA GLU A 204 -2.72 -9.14 -25.53
C GLU A 204 -3.58 -8.51 -24.41
N LYS A 205 -4.51 -7.61 -24.80
CA LYS A 205 -5.37 -6.90 -23.86
C LYS A 205 -6.65 -7.65 -23.53
N PHE A 206 -6.99 -8.64 -24.31
CA PHE A 206 -8.19 -9.44 -24.11
C PHE A 206 -7.94 -10.86 -24.60
N GLU A 207 -8.47 -11.85 -23.92
CA GLU A 207 -8.44 -13.25 -24.32
C GLU A 207 -9.84 -13.84 -24.12
N VAL A 208 -10.39 -14.41 -25.19
CA VAL A 208 -11.70 -15.06 -25.16
C VAL A 208 -11.63 -16.28 -24.25
N ASN A 209 -12.69 -16.56 -23.51
CA ASN A 209 -12.81 -17.63 -22.53
C ASN A 209 -12.08 -17.42 -21.19
N LYS A 210 -11.41 -16.27 -20.97
CA LYS A 210 -10.90 -15.89 -19.65
C LYS A 210 -11.87 -14.95 -18.96
N ARG A 211 -12.03 -15.13 -17.66
CA ARG A 211 -12.93 -14.30 -16.86
C ARG A 211 -12.20 -13.44 -15.83
N VAL A 212 -10.93 -13.71 -15.55
CA VAL A 212 -10.09 -12.95 -14.60
C VAL A 212 -8.93 -12.31 -15.35
N PHE A 213 -8.86 -10.99 -15.32
CA PHE A 213 -7.84 -10.20 -16.00
C PHE A 213 -6.95 -9.52 -14.97
N ILE A 214 -5.69 -9.98 -14.86
CA ILE A 214 -4.69 -9.42 -13.93
C ILE A 214 -3.80 -8.48 -14.70
N SER A 215 -3.82 -7.19 -14.38
CA SER A 215 -3.17 -6.16 -15.21
C SER A 215 -2.37 -5.15 -14.40
N THR A 216 -1.29 -4.64 -15.03
CA THR A 216 -0.72 -3.37 -14.59
C THR A 216 -1.58 -2.21 -15.09
N TRP A 217 -1.68 -1.14 -14.31
CA TRP A 217 -2.46 0.05 -14.70
C TRP A 217 -1.96 0.70 -16.01
N GLN A 218 -0.63 0.68 -16.25
CA GLN A 218 -0.01 1.23 -17.45
C GLN A 218 -0.53 0.57 -18.73
N SER A 219 -0.89 -0.68 -18.63
CA SER A 219 -1.32 -1.48 -19.78
C SER A 219 -2.74 -1.18 -20.24
N VAL A 220 -3.61 -0.68 -19.33
CA VAL A 220 -5.06 -0.55 -19.60
C VAL A 220 -5.61 0.86 -19.47
N TYR A 221 -4.93 1.82 -18.79
CA TYR A 221 -5.51 3.13 -18.49
C TYR A 221 -5.91 3.96 -19.73
N LYS A 222 -5.27 3.71 -20.89
CA LYS A 222 -5.57 4.38 -22.17
C LYS A 222 -6.71 3.72 -22.96
N LEU A 223 -7.14 2.51 -22.57
CA LEU A 223 -8.21 1.80 -23.26
C LEU A 223 -9.53 2.56 -23.16
N PRO A 224 -10.42 2.44 -24.16
CA PRO A 224 -11.71 3.12 -24.16
C PRO A 224 -12.63 2.53 -23.07
N GLN A 225 -13.66 3.30 -22.69
CA GLN A 225 -14.62 2.87 -21.68
C GLN A 225 -15.35 1.57 -22.06
N SER A 226 -15.58 1.35 -23.36
CA SER A 226 -16.22 0.12 -23.85
C SER A 226 -15.45 -1.14 -23.48
N TRP A 227 -14.11 -1.08 -23.38
CA TRP A 227 -13.30 -2.22 -22.94
C TRP A 227 -13.58 -2.58 -21.47
N PHE A 228 -13.93 -1.59 -20.64
CA PHE A 228 -14.23 -1.80 -19.23
C PHE A 228 -15.68 -2.21 -18.96
N ALA A 229 -16.54 -2.21 -19.96
CA ALA A 229 -17.99 -2.44 -19.79
C ALA A 229 -18.33 -3.88 -19.37
N ASP A 230 -17.47 -4.85 -19.69
CA ASP A 230 -17.69 -6.27 -19.40
C ASP A 230 -17.24 -6.70 -18.00
N PHE A 231 -16.63 -5.78 -17.24
CA PHE A 231 -16.20 -6.07 -15.90
C PHE A 231 -17.28 -5.72 -14.86
N GLY A 232 -17.80 -6.74 -14.21
CA GLY A 232 -18.77 -6.57 -13.10
C GLY A 232 -18.08 -6.50 -11.74
N MET A 233 -16.80 -6.90 -11.66
CA MET A 233 -15.95 -6.74 -10.47
C MET A 233 -14.62 -6.08 -10.84
N VAL A 234 -14.20 -5.08 -10.06
CA VAL A 234 -12.89 -4.43 -10.18
C VAL A 234 -12.17 -4.43 -8.83
N ILE A 235 -10.92 -4.88 -8.83
CA ILE A 235 -10.08 -4.96 -7.66
C ILE A 235 -8.82 -4.12 -7.88
N GLY A 236 -8.46 -3.29 -6.91
CA GLY A 236 -7.22 -2.53 -6.89
C GLY A 236 -6.33 -2.96 -5.74
N ASP A 237 -5.26 -3.69 -6.02
CA ASP A 237 -4.24 -3.96 -5.00
C ASP A 237 -3.28 -2.77 -4.86
N GLU A 238 -2.74 -2.59 -3.66
CA GLU A 238 -2.01 -1.38 -3.24
C GLU A 238 -2.83 -0.10 -3.55
N ALA A 239 -4.09 -0.11 -3.10
CA ALA A 239 -5.11 0.89 -3.40
C ALA A 239 -4.67 2.33 -3.07
N HIS A 240 -3.72 2.54 -2.14
CA HIS A 240 -3.16 3.86 -1.83
C HIS A 240 -2.54 4.58 -3.06
N ASN A 241 -2.25 3.87 -4.14
CA ASN A 241 -1.78 4.44 -5.40
C ASN A 241 -2.91 5.04 -6.26
N PHE A 242 -4.17 4.65 -6.03
CA PHE A 242 -5.32 5.04 -6.87
C PHE A 242 -5.77 6.50 -6.72
N LYS A 243 -5.08 7.30 -5.92
CA LYS A 243 -5.15 8.75 -5.93
C LYS A 243 -4.53 9.40 -7.18
N ALA A 244 -3.73 8.67 -7.95
CA ALA A 244 -3.15 9.14 -9.21
C ALA A 244 -4.20 9.15 -10.33
N LYS A 245 -4.22 10.21 -11.15
CA LYS A 245 -5.23 10.45 -12.20
C LYS A 245 -5.44 9.28 -13.16
N SER A 246 -4.39 8.58 -13.55
CA SER A 246 -4.49 7.42 -14.46
C SER A 246 -5.21 6.23 -13.82
N LEU A 247 -4.95 5.96 -12.53
CA LEU A 247 -5.61 4.91 -11.78
C LEU A 247 -7.07 5.27 -11.42
N THR A 248 -7.31 6.53 -11.03
CA THR A 248 -8.67 7.06 -10.85
C THR A 248 -9.49 6.90 -12.14
N SER A 249 -8.90 7.24 -13.31
CA SER A 249 -9.56 7.11 -14.60
C SER A 249 -9.93 5.67 -14.96
N ILE A 250 -9.14 4.67 -14.58
CA ILE A 250 -9.52 3.25 -14.74
C ILE A 250 -10.79 2.96 -13.96
N MET A 251 -10.80 3.34 -12.69
CA MET A 251 -11.96 3.12 -11.81
C MET A 251 -13.22 3.82 -12.29
N GLU A 252 -13.09 5.02 -12.86
CA GLU A 252 -14.19 5.79 -13.45
C GLU A 252 -14.75 5.15 -14.72
N LYS A 253 -13.93 4.45 -15.50
CA LYS A 253 -14.36 3.73 -16.70
C LYS A 253 -15.11 2.43 -16.41
N CYS A 254 -14.90 1.83 -15.24
CA CYS A 254 -15.58 0.60 -14.80
C CYS A 254 -17.03 0.88 -14.33
N ILE A 255 -17.86 1.43 -15.21
CA ILE A 255 -19.21 1.90 -14.86
C ILE A 255 -20.20 0.79 -14.49
N ASN A 256 -19.95 -0.44 -14.92
CA ASN A 256 -20.78 -1.61 -14.65
C ASN A 256 -20.23 -2.47 -13.50
N ALA A 257 -19.03 -2.14 -12.97
CA ALA A 257 -18.43 -2.90 -11.90
C ALA A 257 -19.15 -2.61 -10.56
N LYS A 258 -20.12 -3.44 -10.24
CA LYS A 258 -20.90 -3.38 -8.99
C LYS A 258 -19.99 -3.69 -7.80
N TYR A 259 -19.16 -4.73 -7.91
CA TYR A 259 -18.18 -5.12 -6.90
C TYR A 259 -16.87 -4.34 -7.09
N ARG A 260 -16.54 -3.52 -6.09
CA ARG A 260 -15.36 -2.64 -6.12
C ARG A 260 -14.55 -2.84 -4.84
N MET A 261 -13.44 -3.52 -4.95
CA MET A 261 -12.59 -3.87 -3.81
C MET A 261 -11.22 -3.18 -3.94
N GLY A 262 -10.86 -2.37 -2.97
CA GLY A 262 -9.50 -1.89 -2.80
C GLY A 262 -8.80 -2.64 -1.69
N THR A 263 -7.53 -2.99 -1.86
CA THR A 263 -6.71 -3.57 -0.79
C THR A 263 -5.44 -2.76 -0.60
N THR A 264 -5.10 -2.45 0.64
CA THR A 264 -3.84 -1.76 0.96
C THR A 264 -3.37 -2.09 2.37
N GLY A 265 -2.06 -2.12 2.56
CA GLY A 265 -1.48 -2.29 3.90
C GLY A 265 -1.53 -1.03 4.74
N THR A 266 -1.57 0.13 4.11
CA THR A 266 -1.47 1.44 4.80
C THR A 266 -2.18 2.53 4.01
N LEU A 267 -2.69 3.52 4.74
CA LEU A 267 -3.11 4.81 4.20
C LEU A 267 -2.09 5.89 4.60
N ASP A 268 -1.94 6.94 3.78
CA ASP A 268 -0.95 8.00 4.04
C ASP A 268 -1.34 8.98 5.17
N GLY A 269 -2.49 8.74 5.79
CA GLY A 269 -3.01 9.53 6.92
C GLY A 269 -3.61 10.87 6.52
N THR A 270 -3.74 11.18 5.23
CA THR A 270 -4.39 12.41 4.77
C THR A 270 -5.85 12.16 4.41
N GLN A 271 -6.76 12.96 5.01
CA GLN A 271 -8.20 12.85 4.74
C GLN A 271 -8.52 12.98 3.24
N THR A 272 -7.86 13.89 2.54
CA THR A 272 -8.07 14.10 1.10
C THR A 272 -7.84 12.82 0.29
N HIS A 273 -6.75 12.13 0.54
CA HIS A 273 -6.43 10.90 -0.18
C HIS A 273 -7.36 9.76 0.21
N GLN A 274 -7.72 9.67 1.48
CA GLN A 274 -8.67 8.67 1.96
C GLN A 274 -10.04 8.83 1.27
N LEU A 275 -10.59 10.04 1.22
CA LEU A 275 -11.88 10.30 0.57
C LEU A 275 -11.88 10.02 -0.93
N VAL A 276 -10.76 10.26 -1.63
CA VAL A 276 -10.62 9.83 -3.04
C VAL A 276 -10.74 8.32 -3.16
N LEU A 277 -10.03 7.59 -2.31
CA LEU A 277 -10.04 6.12 -2.34
C LEU A 277 -11.40 5.54 -1.93
N GLU A 278 -12.01 6.09 -0.88
CA GLU A 278 -13.36 5.69 -0.46
C GLU A 278 -14.41 6.00 -1.52
N GLY A 279 -14.27 7.10 -2.25
CA GLY A 279 -15.11 7.42 -3.39
C GLY A 279 -15.06 6.37 -4.49
N LEU A 280 -13.89 5.81 -4.76
CA LEU A 280 -13.66 4.83 -5.82
C LEU A 280 -13.99 3.38 -5.41
N PHE A 281 -13.70 3.01 -4.17
CA PHE A 281 -13.81 1.63 -3.67
C PHE A 281 -14.91 1.43 -2.64
N GLY A 282 -15.32 2.45 -1.92
CA GLY A 282 -16.21 2.38 -0.77
C GLY A 282 -15.50 2.61 0.56
N PRO A 283 -16.23 2.57 1.68
CA PRO A 283 -15.68 2.85 3.01
C PRO A 283 -14.52 1.96 3.40
N VAL A 284 -13.61 2.51 4.23
CA VAL A 284 -12.50 1.74 4.79
C VAL A 284 -13.02 0.70 5.78
N TYR A 285 -12.57 -0.53 5.62
CA TYR A 285 -12.74 -1.61 6.58
C TYR A 285 -11.38 -2.13 7.04
N GLN A 286 -11.13 -2.07 8.36
CA GLN A 286 -9.92 -2.61 8.97
C GLN A 286 -10.06 -4.12 9.12
N VAL A 287 -9.33 -4.88 8.31
CA VAL A 287 -9.37 -6.36 8.33
C VAL A 287 -8.68 -6.90 9.57
N THR A 288 -7.49 -6.44 9.85
CA THR A 288 -6.69 -6.74 11.04
C THR A 288 -5.58 -5.69 11.19
N THR A 289 -4.89 -5.70 12.30
CA THR A 289 -3.73 -4.84 12.56
C THR A 289 -2.44 -5.65 12.63
N THR A 290 -1.29 -5.02 12.40
CA THR A 290 0.00 -5.70 12.55
C THR A 290 0.17 -6.21 13.97
N LYS A 291 -0.31 -5.46 14.95
CA LYS A 291 -0.25 -5.84 16.37
C LYS A 291 -1.06 -7.12 16.66
N GLU A 292 -2.30 -7.19 16.17
CA GLU A 292 -3.13 -8.40 16.33
C GLU A 292 -2.47 -9.64 15.71
N LEU A 293 -1.87 -9.50 14.51
CA LEU A 293 -1.16 -10.59 13.87
C LEU A 293 0.07 -11.05 14.68
N MET A 294 0.76 -10.12 15.35
CA MET A 294 1.87 -10.45 16.24
C MET A 294 1.40 -11.09 17.55
N ASP A 295 0.31 -10.59 18.14
CA ASP A 295 -0.26 -11.12 19.37
C ASP A 295 -0.84 -12.53 19.18
N ASN A 296 -1.38 -12.83 18.00
CA ASN A 296 -1.88 -14.14 17.59
C ASN A 296 -0.77 -15.09 17.10
N ASP A 297 0.49 -14.67 17.19
CA ASP A 297 1.64 -15.44 16.70
C ASP A 297 1.61 -15.74 15.19
N ASP A 298 0.88 -14.95 14.41
CA ASP A 298 0.85 -15.01 12.94
C ASP A 298 2.06 -14.34 12.30
N LEU A 299 2.65 -13.37 13.00
CA LEU A 299 3.88 -12.66 12.64
C LEU A 299 4.92 -12.75 13.76
N SER A 300 6.19 -12.64 13.38
CA SER A 300 7.30 -12.52 14.33
C SER A 300 7.14 -11.28 15.18
N GLN A 301 7.52 -11.38 16.45
CA GLN A 301 7.64 -10.22 17.32
C GLN A 301 8.73 -9.28 16.79
N LEU A 302 8.58 -8.00 17.09
CA LEU A 302 9.42 -6.93 16.56
C LEU A 302 10.09 -6.17 17.68
N ASP A 303 11.41 -6.06 17.61
CA ASP A 303 12.23 -5.27 18.51
C ASP A 303 12.77 -4.01 17.78
N ILE A 304 12.19 -2.84 18.04
CA ILE A 304 12.62 -1.58 17.42
C ILE A 304 13.62 -0.86 18.32
N ASN A 305 14.83 -0.62 17.79
CA ASN A 305 15.87 0.15 18.43
C ASN A 305 16.10 1.44 17.64
N ILE A 306 15.74 2.58 18.22
CA ILE A 306 15.94 3.90 17.63
C ILE A 306 17.30 4.40 18.10
N LEU A 307 18.23 4.54 17.18
CA LEU A 307 19.62 4.95 17.44
C LEU A 307 19.79 6.41 17.07
N ILE A 308 19.80 7.30 18.09
CA ILE A 308 19.91 8.73 17.92
C ILE A 308 21.39 9.12 17.90
N LEU A 309 21.89 9.40 16.70
CA LEU A 309 23.30 9.79 16.48
C LEU A 309 23.49 11.26 16.83
N LYS A 310 24.34 11.52 17.83
CA LYS A 310 24.71 12.85 18.30
C LYS A 310 25.99 13.30 17.59
N TYR A 311 25.90 14.42 16.92
CA TYR A 311 27.01 15.02 16.17
C TYR A 311 27.76 16.04 17.01
N LYS A 312 29.02 16.35 16.63
CA LYS A 312 29.79 17.41 17.24
C LYS A 312 29.09 18.77 17.08
N GLU A 313 29.20 19.61 18.10
CA GLU A 313 28.54 20.90 18.17
C GLU A 313 28.80 21.81 16.96
N GLU A 314 30.03 21.78 16.41
CA GLU A 314 30.41 22.53 15.23
C GLU A 314 29.54 22.22 13.99
N TYR A 315 29.25 20.94 13.74
CA TYR A 315 28.38 20.50 12.65
C TYR A 315 26.91 20.87 12.93
N CYS A 316 26.46 20.73 14.19
CA CYS A 316 25.09 21.13 14.56
C CYS A 316 24.85 22.62 14.28
N LYS A 317 25.79 23.51 14.65
CA LYS A 317 25.70 24.96 14.40
C LYS A 317 25.62 25.32 12.92
N GLN A 318 26.32 24.57 12.08
CA GLN A 318 26.37 24.79 10.65
C GLN A 318 25.13 24.23 9.95
N ILE A 319 24.83 22.95 10.16
CA ILE A 319 23.85 22.21 9.38
C ILE A 319 22.41 22.59 9.72
N VAL A 320 22.12 22.96 10.96
CA VAL A 320 20.76 23.36 11.36
C VAL A 320 20.20 24.56 10.58
N LYS A 321 21.08 25.38 9.98
CA LYS A 321 20.73 26.55 9.14
C LYS A 321 20.53 26.20 7.66
N GLU A 322 20.92 25.02 7.27
CA GLU A 322 20.90 24.57 5.89
C GLU A 322 19.47 24.11 5.49
N LYS A 323 19.23 24.04 4.16
CA LYS A 323 18.01 23.46 3.63
C LYS A 323 18.04 21.94 3.72
N TYR A 324 16.87 21.32 3.71
CA TYR A 324 16.71 19.87 3.82
C TYR A 324 17.65 19.05 2.93
N GLN A 325 17.83 19.47 1.67
CA GLN A 325 18.69 18.71 0.75
C GLN A 325 20.18 18.78 1.13
N GLN A 326 20.62 19.90 1.66
CA GLN A 326 22.01 20.10 2.11
C GLN A 326 22.27 19.33 3.42
N GLU A 327 21.29 19.32 4.34
CA GLU A 327 21.34 18.47 5.53
C GLU A 327 21.46 16.99 5.15
N LEU A 328 20.64 16.52 4.20
CA LEU A 328 20.71 15.15 3.72
C LEU A 328 22.04 14.83 3.05
N ASP A 329 22.55 15.71 2.20
CA ASP A 329 23.83 15.51 1.52
C ASP A 329 25.01 15.44 2.51
N PHE A 330 24.95 16.21 3.60
CA PHE A 330 25.91 16.10 4.70
C PHE A 330 25.80 14.74 5.40
N ILE A 331 24.60 14.37 5.86
CA ILE A 331 24.34 13.13 6.63
C ILE A 331 24.81 11.90 5.87
N VAL A 332 24.41 11.75 4.60
CA VAL A 332 24.71 10.54 3.82
C VAL A 332 26.20 10.41 3.45
N ARG A 333 26.95 11.53 3.48
CA ARG A 333 28.40 11.54 3.20
C ARG A 333 29.27 11.55 4.44
N TYR A 334 28.67 11.75 5.63
CA TYR A 334 29.44 11.84 6.87
C TYR A 334 30.06 10.49 7.21
N GLU A 335 31.37 10.43 7.11
CA GLU A 335 32.13 9.17 7.23
C GLU A 335 31.95 8.47 8.60
N PRO A 336 32.01 9.16 9.76
CA PRO A 336 31.79 8.50 11.04
C PRO A 336 30.42 7.82 11.13
N ARG A 337 29.38 8.41 10.55
CA ARG A 337 28.04 7.82 10.46
C ARG A 337 28.01 6.56 9.63
N ASN A 338 28.60 6.58 8.45
CA ASN A 338 28.66 5.43 7.57
C ASN A 338 29.50 4.29 8.16
N ASN A 339 30.59 4.64 8.87
CA ASN A 339 31.38 3.70 9.65
C ASN A 339 30.56 3.06 10.77
N PHE A 340 29.76 3.85 11.50
CA PHE A 340 28.87 3.34 12.54
C PHE A 340 27.83 2.35 11.95
N ILE A 341 27.16 2.71 10.85
CA ILE A 341 26.18 1.83 10.18
C ILE A 341 26.83 0.53 9.69
N SER A 342 28.04 0.63 9.10
CA SER A 342 28.80 -0.54 8.66
C SER A 342 29.15 -1.46 9.83
N ASN A 343 29.67 -0.92 10.91
CA ASN A 343 30.02 -1.70 12.11
C ASN A 343 28.77 -2.32 12.74
N LEU A 344 27.67 -1.56 12.85
CA LEU A 344 26.38 -2.08 13.35
C LEU A 344 25.94 -3.29 12.53
N ALA A 345 26.03 -3.24 11.20
CA ALA A 345 25.64 -4.35 10.33
C ALA A 345 26.57 -5.56 10.46
N LEU A 346 27.87 -5.33 10.63
CA LEU A 346 28.86 -6.40 10.82
C LEU A 346 28.70 -7.13 12.16
N ASP A 347 28.31 -6.39 13.20
CA ASP A 347 28.08 -6.93 14.54
C ASP A 347 26.79 -7.77 14.66
N GLN A 348 25.86 -7.61 13.71
CA GLN A 348 24.63 -8.41 13.73
C GLN A 348 24.89 -9.83 13.26
N LYS A 349 24.26 -10.78 13.95
CA LYS A 349 24.12 -12.17 13.50
C LYS A 349 22.80 -12.34 12.76
N GLY A 350 22.80 -13.20 11.76
CA GLY A 350 21.62 -13.42 10.93
C GLY A 350 21.52 -12.50 9.73
N ASN A 351 20.64 -12.83 8.81
CA ASN A 351 20.45 -12.05 7.59
C ASN A 351 20.07 -10.61 7.90
N THR A 352 20.87 -9.68 7.44
CA THR A 352 20.78 -8.25 7.75
C THR A 352 20.48 -7.44 6.49
N LEU A 353 19.43 -6.64 6.52
CA LEU A 353 19.03 -5.75 5.44
C LEU A 353 19.35 -4.30 5.81
N ILE A 354 20.11 -3.61 4.95
CA ILE A 354 20.39 -2.18 5.08
C ILE A 354 19.62 -1.43 4.02
N LEU A 355 18.74 -0.53 4.43
CA LEU A 355 17.87 0.22 3.54
C LEU A 355 18.35 1.66 3.33
N PHE A 356 18.56 2.04 2.06
CA PHE A 356 19.00 3.38 1.67
C PHE A 356 18.07 4.03 0.63
N ASN A 357 18.17 5.38 0.48
CA ASN A 357 17.41 6.14 -0.52
C ASN A 357 18.25 6.60 -1.72
N TYR A 358 19.55 6.87 -1.54
CA TYR A 358 20.41 7.49 -2.55
C TYR A 358 21.43 6.49 -3.06
N VAL A 359 21.33 6.07 -4.32
CA VAL A 359 22.14 5.04 -4.95
C VAL A 359 23.64 5.44 -4.90
N ASP A 360 24.02 6.53 -5.59
CA ASP A 360 25.42 6.90 -5.75
C ASP A 360 26.02 7.58 -4.51
N LYS A 361 25.21 8.37 -3.77
CA LYS A 361 25.70 9.14 -2.64
C LYS A 361 25.77 8.35 -1.33
N HIS A 362 25.06 7.24 -1.21
CA HIS A 362 24.92 6.51 0.04
C HIS A 362 25.01 4.98 -0.13
N GLY A 363 24.18 4.39 -0.99
CA GLY A 363 24.11 2.93 -1.14
C GLY A 363 25.40 2.31 -1.63
N LYS A 364 25.97 2.81 -2.74
CA LYS A 364 27.27 2.35 -3.26
C LYS A 364 28.43 2.57 -2.27
N PRO A 365 28.58 3.75 -1.62
CA PRO A 365 29.57 3.95 -0.58
C PRO A 365 29.45 2.99 0.62
N LEU A 366 28.24 2.75 1.13
CA LEU A 366 28.03 1.78 2.21
C LEU A 366 28.38 0.34 1.79
N HIS A 367 27.98 -0.05 0.59
CA HIS A 367 28.32 -1.37 0.04
C HIS A 367 29.83 -1.55 -0.07
N ASN A 368 30.56 -0.57 -0.65
CA ASN A 368 32.01 -0.63 -0.79
C ASN A 368 32.71 -0.68 0.58
N LEU A 369 32.21 0.09 1.54
CA LEU A 369 32.75 0.08 2.91
C LEU A 369 32.59 -1.29 3.57
N LEU A 370 31.42 -1.92 3.43
CA LEU A 370 31.16 -3.28 3.92
C LEU A 370 32.06 -4.30 3.20
N GLN A 371 32.18 -4.20 1.88
CA GLN A 371 32.99 -5.12 1.08
C GLN A 371 34.49 -5.16 1.53
N THR A 372 35.02 -4.01 1.98
CA THR A 372 36.40 -3.93 2.47
C THR A 372 36.59 -4.49 3.88
N ARG A 373 35.54 -4.61 4.68
CA ARG A 373 35.61 -4.97 6.11
C ARG A 373 35.03 -6.34 6.43
N MET A 374 34.26 -6.88 5.50
CA MET A 374 33.48 -8.10 5.75
C MET A 374 34.38 -9.36 5.77
N PRO A 375 34.10 -10.33 6.65
CA PRO A 375 34.72 -11.65 6.59
C PRO A 375 34.48 -12.33 5.23
N LYS A 376 35.44 -13.12 4.74
CA LYS A 376 35.36 -13.75 3.41
C LYS A 376 34.26 -14.80 3.27
N ASP A 377 33.83 -15.35 4.36
CA ASP A 377 32.78 -16.39 4.46
C ASP A 377 31.35 -15.80 4.51
N ARG A 378 31.19 -14.49 4.77
CA ARG A 378 29.90 -13.80 4.84
C ARG A 378 29.53 -13.23 3.47
N LYS A 379 28.29 -13.44 3.01
CA LYS A 379 27.83 -12.94 1.71
C LYS A 379 27.32 -11.50 1.79
N LEU A 380 27.67 -10.70 0.79
CA LEU A 380 27.20 -9.33 0.63
C LEU A 380 26.50 -9.17 -0.72
N PHE A 381 25.29 -8.60 -0.70
CA PHE A 381 24.52 -8.32 -1.89
C PHE A 381 24.19 -6.82 -1.99
N TYR A 382 24.10 -6.33 -3.22
CA TYR A 382 23.65 -4.97 -3.51
C TYR A 382 22.46 -4.99 -4.46
N VAL A 383 21.37 -4.29 -4.09
CA VAL A 383 20.15 -4.25 -4.89
C VAL A 383 19.62 -2.83 -5.00
N SER A 384 19.44 -2.35 -6.22
CA SER A 384 18.89 -1.02 -6.51
C SER A 384 17.83 -1.08 -7.63
N GLY A 385 17.29 0.06 -8.03
CA GLY A 385 16.40 0.17 -9.17
C GLY A 385 17.02 -0.28 -10.51
N GLU A 386 18.34 -0.23 -10.62
CA GLU A 386 19.12 -0.64 -11.80
C GLU A 386 19.34 -2.17 -11.88
N THR A 387 19.12 -2.90 -10.77
CA THR A 387 19.25 -4.36 -10.72
C THR A 387 18.08 -4.98 -11.45
N ASP A 388 18.33 -5.88 -12.40
CA ASP A 388 17.29 -6.59 -13.15
C ASP A 388 16.46 -7.55 -12.25
N VAL A 389 15.32 -8.01 -12.75
CA VAL A 389 14.37 -8.81 -11.98
C VAL A 389 14.96 -10.18 -11.62
N ASP A 390 15.67 -10.81 -12.57
CA ASP A 390 16.23 -12.16 -12.38
C ASP A 390 17.33 -12.16 -11.32
N THR A 391 18.18 -11.12 -11.35
CA THR A 391 19.22 -10.93 -10.31
C THR A 391 18.59 -10.69 -8.93
N ARG A 392 17.49 -9.90 -8.83
CA ARG A 392 16.80 -9.68 -7.55
C ARG A 392 16.23 -10.98 -7.00
N GLU A 393 15.65 -11.80 -7.87
CA GLU A 393 15.10 -13.10 -7.47
C GLU A 393 16.20 -14.05 -7.02
N SER A 394 17.32 -14.11 -7.73
CA SER A 394 18.50 -14.88 -7.33
C SER A 394 19.04 -14.44 -5.96
N VAL A 395 19.13 -13.13 -5.70
CA VAL A 395 19.54 -12.61 -4.37
C VAL A 395 18.57 -13.05 -3.29
N ARG A 396 17.26 -13.03 -3.56
CA ARG A 396 16.23 -13.51 -2.62
C ARG A 396 16.44 -14.98 -2.30
N GLU A 397 16.52 -15.84 -3.32
CA GLU A 397 16.66 -17.30 -3.14
C GLU A 397 17.94 -17.67 -2.40
N ILE A 398 19.07 -17.01 -2.72
CA ILE A 398 20.33 -17.25 -2.03
C ILE A 398 20.21 -16.81 -0.57
N THR A 399 19.66 -15.62 -0.32
CA THR A 399 19.54 -15.09 1.05
C THR A 399 18.63 -15.97 1.92
N GLU A 400 17.55 -16.53 1.37
CA GLU A 400 16.66 -17.42 2.11
C GLU A 400 17.36 -18.73 2.56
N LYS A 401 18.40 -19.13 1.83
CA LYS A 401 19.24 -20.32 2.18
C LYS A 401 20.42 -19.96 3.10
N GLU A 402 20.81 -18.68 3.13
CA GLU A 402 21.91 -18.22 3.99
C GLU A 402 21.42 -17.93 5.40
N LYS A 403 22.35 -18.06 6.36
CA LYS A 403 22.06 -17.80 7.78
C LYS A 403 22.62 -16.45 8.26
N ASP A 404 23.55 -15.84 7.51
CA ASP A 404 24.23 -14.63 7.93
C ASP A 404 24.73 -13.80 6.73
N ALA A 405 23.82 -13.39 5.87
CA ALA A 405 24.10 -12.52 4.73
C ALA A 405 23.79 -11.05 5.03
N ILE A 406 24.48 -10.13 4.36
CA ILE A 406 24.15 -8.70 4.37
C ILE A 406 23.63 -8.28 3.00
N ILE A 407 22.52 -7.56 2.98
CA ILE A 407 21.90 -7.01 1.77
C ILE A 407 21.84 -5.49 1.91
N VAL A 408 22.44 -4.76 0.98
CA VAL A 408 22.33 -3.30 0.88
C VAL A 408 21.31 -2.99 -0.23
N ALA A 409 20.12 -2.52 0.11
CA ALA A 409 19.04 -2.36 -0.83
C ALA A 409 18.42 -0.96 -0.82
N SER A 410 17.98 -0.47 -2.00
CA SER A 410 17.19 0.76 -2.04
C SER A 410 15.79 0.54 -1.48
N ILE A 411 15.29 1.49 -0.68
CA ILE A 411 13.94 1.41 -0.07
C ILE A 411 12.86 1.22 -1.15
N GLY A 412 12.98 1.94 -2.29
CA GLY A 412 12.01 1.84 -3.38
C GLY A 412 11.96 0.44 -3.99
N THR A 413 13.10 -0.16 -4.28
CA THR A 413 13.18 -1.50 -4.87
C THR A 413 12.72 -2.58 -3.89
N PHE A 414 13.13 -2.46 -2.62
CA PHE A 414 12.76 -3.43 -1.60
C PHE A 414 11.26 -3.37 -1.26
N SER A 415 10.67 -2.18 -1.18
CA SER A 415 9.24 -2.03 -0.85
C SER A 415 8.29 -2.53 -1.93
N THR A 416 8.73 -2.68 -3.18
CA THR A 416 7.86 -3.02 -4.32
C THR A 416 8.10 -4.40 -4.94
N GLY A 417 9.13 -5.15 -4.55
CA GLY A 417 9.46 -6.35 -5.32
C GLY A 417 10.28 -7.44 -4.66
N ILE A 418 10.91 -7.22 -3.52
CA ILE A 418 11.75 -8.25 -2.88
C ILE A 418 11.09 -8.72 -1.59
N ASN A 419 10.82 -10.01 -1.50
CA ASN A 419 10.19 -10.63 -0.36
C ASN A 419 11.09 -11.75 0.21
N ILE A 420 11.92 -11.41 1.19
CA ILE A 420 12.84 -12.35 1.85
C ILE A 420 12.20 -12.82 3.17
N ARG A 421 12.04 -14.13 3.33
CA ARG A 421 11.38 -14.73 4.50
C ARG A 421 12.27 -14.87 5.74
N ASN A 422 13.58 -14.82 5.55
CA ASN A 422 14.56 -15.10 6.62
C ASN A 422 15.40 -13.85 6.95
N LEU A 423 14.71 -12.74 7.27
CA LEU A 423 15.34 -11.49 7.70
C LEU A 423 15.32 -11.37 9.22
N HIS A 424 16.50 -11.23 9.84
CA HIS A 424 16.66 -11.09 11.29
C HIS A 424 16.87 -9.64 11.71
N ASN A 425 17.55 -8.84 10.85
CA ASN A 425 17.85 -7.46 11.17
C ASN A 425 17.52 -6.55 10.00
N ILE A 426 16.92 -5.39 10.27
CA ILE A 426 16.65 -4.33 9.30
C ILE A 426 17.24 -3.02 9.81
N ILE A 427 18.11 -2.40 9.04
CA ILE A 427 18.75 -1.12 9.37
C ILE A 427 18.22 -0.05 8.43
N PHE A 428 17.47 0.92 8.96
CA PHE A 428 17.05 2.12 8.22
C PHE A 428 18.23 3.11 8.17
N ALA A 429 19.11 2.95 7.18
CA ALA A 429 20.29 3.79 7.01
C ALA A 429 19.97 5.20 6.49
N SER A 430 18.86 5.40 5.78
CA SER A 430 18.43 6.71 5.30
C SER A 430 17.11 7.13 5.95
N PRO A 431 17.01 8.39 6.42
CA PRO A 431 15.80 8.89 7.03
C PRO A 431 14.64 8.95 6.02
N SER A 432 13.49 8.44 6.39
CA SER A 432 12.24 8.53 5.63
C SER A 432 11.10 8.91 6.58
N LYS A 433 10.25 9.83 6.17
CA LYS A 433 9.01 10.14 6.90
C LYS A 433 7.78 9.44 6.34
N SER A 434 7.90 8.76 5.21
CA SER A 434 6.77 8.10 4.56
C SER A 434 6.29 6.91 5.39
N GLN A 435 5.12 7.05 6.02
CA GLN A 435 4.46 5.99 6.78
C GLN A 435 4.33 4.70 5.97
N ILE A 436 3.90 4.80 4.71
CA ILE A 436 3.72 3.65 3.83
C ILE A 436 5.03 2.87 3.67
N ARG A 437 6.13 3.56 3.32
CA ARG A 437 7.43 2.92 3.10
C ARG A 437 7.98 2.27 4.36
N VAL A 438 7.85 2.94 5.50
CA VAL A 438 8.32 2.41 6.79
C VAL A 438 7.56 1.13 7.14
N LEU A 439 6.22 1.17 7.12
CA LEU A 439 5.39 0.01 7.47
C LEU A 439 5.52 -1.15 6.46
N GLN A 440 5.64 -0.87 5.17
CA GLN A 440 5.88 -1.91 4.17
C GLN A 440 7.24 -2.58 4.36
N SER A 441 8.29 -1.82 4.71
CA SER A 441 9.62 -2.37 5.00
C SER A 441 9.61 -3.22 6.26
N ILE A 442 8.95 -2.76 7.32
CA ILE A 442 8.77 -3.51 8.58
C ILE A 442 8.00 -4.80 8.31
N GLY A 443 6.84 -4.72 7.63
CA GLY A 443 5.98 -5.88 7.39
C GLY A 443 6.65 -7.03 6.63
N ARG A 444 7.71 -6.76 5.86
CA ARG A 444 8.49 -7.81 5.19
C ARG A 444 9.43 -8.55 6.14
N GLY A 445 9.95 -7.87 7.15
CA GLY A 445 10.76 -8.50 8.22
C GLY A 445 9.93 -9.28 9.23
N LEU A 446 8.61 -9.04 9.29
CA LEU A 446 7.74 -9.70 10.28
C LEU A 446 7.33 -11.13 9.90
N ARG A 447 7.66 -11.61 8.71
CA ARG A 447 7.38 -13.01 8.37
C ARG A 447 8.21 -13.92 9.26
N LYS A 448 7.56 -14.91 9.86
CA LYS A 448 8.25 -15.87 10.73
C LYS A 448 9.48 -16.43 10.03
N SER A 449 10.65 -16.21 10.62
CA SER A 449 11.85 -16.93 10.25
C SER A 449 11.70 -18.40 10.64
N THR A 450 12.37 -19.27 9.90
CA THR A 450 12.32 -20.73 10.16
C THR A 450 12.90 -21.12 11.53
N ASP A 451 13.65 -20.22 12.17
CA ASP A 451 14.31 -20.41 13.47
C ASP A 451 13.55 -19.76 14.65
N GLY A 452 12.39 -19.12 14.39
CA GLY A 452 11.54 -18.53 15.44
C GLY A 452 12.12 -17.28 16.11
N GLN A 453 13.17 -16.65 15.56
CA GLN A 453 13.77 -15.45 16.14
C GLN A 453 12.94 -14.20 15.84
N ASN A 454 12.94 -13.23 16.78
CA ASN A 454 12.36 -11.91 16.59
C ASN A 454 13.16 -11.10 15.57
N THR A 455 12.46 -10.31 14.76
CA THR A 455 13.12 -9.37 13.85
C THR A 455 13.51 -8.09 14.59
N LYS A 456 14.79 -7.69 14.49
CA LYS A 456 15.31 -6.45 15.06
C LYS A 456 15.32 -5.35 14.02
N ILE A 457 14.77 -4.19 14.38
CA ILE A 457 14.86 -2.97 13.56
C ILE A 457 15.80 -1.99 14.24
N TYR A 458 16.72 -1.45 13.46
CA TYR A 458 17.61 -0.37 13.85
C TYR A 458 17.25 0.87 13.05
N ASP A 459 16.55 1.79 13.68
CA ASP A 459 16.12 3.06 13.07
C ASP A 459 17.12 4.16 13.39
N ILE A 460 17.91 4.53 12.39
CA ILE A 460 18.94 5.58 12.54
C ILE A 460 18.27 6.95 12.47
N ALA A 461 18.41 7.73 13.54
CA ALA A 461 17.98 9.10 13.65
C ALA A 461 19.18 10.03 13.82
N ASP A 462 19.21 11.12 13.05
CA ASP A 462 20.35 12.05 13.02
C ASP A 462 20.01 13.33 13.78
N ASP A 463 20.62 13.51 14.94
CA ASP A 463 20.40 14.65 15.82
C ASP A 463 21.48 15.73 15.61
N LEU A 464 21.16 16.66 14.74
CA LEU A 464 21.95 17.86 14.42
C LEU A 464 21.27 19.14 14.97
N HIS A 465 20.44 19.00 16.03
CA HIS A 465 19.78 20.17 16.62
C HIS A 465 20.81 21.16 17.21
N TRP A 466 20.47 22.43 17.12
CA TRP A 466 21.25 23.49 17.79
C TRP A 466 20.30 24.39 18.57
N LYS A 467 20.52 24.51 19.88
CA LYS A 467 19.64 25.21 20.82
C LYS A 467 18.20 24.65 20.70
N SER A 468 17.21 25.50 20.48
CA SER A 468 15.81 25.10 20.29
C SER A 468 15.46 24.65 18.89
N GLN A 469 16.37 24.83 17.90
CA GLN A 469 16.10 24.52 16.51
C GLN A 469 16.43 23.07 16.19
N LYS A 470 15.42 22.27 15.81
CA LYS A 470 15.58 20.89 15.37
C LYS A 470 15.85 20.85 13.88
N ASN A 471 16.78 20.00 13.46
CA ASN A 471 17.03 19.70 12.06
C ASN A 471 15.89 18.88 11.43
N TYR A 472 15.84 18.82 10.09
CA TYR A 472 14.73 18.17 9.36
C TYR A 472 14.68 16.65 9.59
N THR A 473 15.82 15.98 9.57
CA THR A 473 15.87 14.52 9.71
C THR A 473 15.51 14.06 11.13
N LEU A 474 15.80 14.84 12.14
CA LEU A 474 15.32 14.61 13.52
C LEU A 474 13.80 14.76 13.60
N GLN A 475 13.22 15.76 12.91
CA GLN A 475 11.77 15.88 12.81
C GLN A 475 11.13 14.68 12.10
N HIS A 476 11.78 14.15 11.05
CA HIS A 476 11.34 12.92 10.38
C HIS A 476 11.42 11.70 11.29
N ALA A 477 12.42 11.61 12.16
CA ALA A 477 12.49 10.55 13.17
C ALA A 477 11.33 10.64 14.16
N ALA A 478 10.98 11.84 14.61
CA ALA A 478 9.79 12.06 15.45
C ALA A 478 8.49 11.60 14.77
N GLU A 479 8.35 11.82 13.46
CA GLU A 479 7.19 11.30 12.70
C GLU A 479 7.19 9.75 12.63
N ARG A 480 8.35 9.10 12.50
CA ARG A 480 8.42 7.63 12.55
C ARG A 480 8.04 7.09 13.93
N ILE A 481 8.47 7.74 15.01
CA ILE A 481 8.09 7.37 16.39
C ILE A 481 6.56 7.45 16.58
N LYS A 482 5.90 8.47 16.01
CA LYS A 482 4.44 8.53 16.00
C LYS A 482 3.80 7.33 15.29
N ILE A 483 4.40 6.85 14.18
CA ILE A 483 3.94 5.66 13.48
C ILE A 483 4.07 4.44 14.38
N TYR A 484 5.23 4.24 15.02
CA TYR A 484 5.45 3.12 15.95
C TYR A 484 4.47 3.12 17.11
N SER A 485 4.21 4.30 17.69
CA SER A 485 3.22 4.46 18.76
C SER A 485 1.79 4.18 18.28
N LYS A 486 1.42 4.66 17.08
CA LYS A 486 0.10 4.41 16.48
C LYS A 486 -0.15 2.92 16.21
N GLU A 487 0.87 2.21 15.70
CA GLU A 487 0.83 0.77 15.45
C GLU A 487 1.04 -0.07 16.72
N ARG A 488 1.23 0.59 17.87
CA ARG A 488 1.48 -0.03 19.19
C ARG A 488 2.71 -0.96 19.20
N PHE A 489 3.73 -0.62 18.42
CA PHE A 489 5.02 -1.32 18.47
C PHE A 489 5.82 -0.92 19.69
N ASN A 490 6.49 -1.88 20.31
CA ASN A 490 7.45 -1.60 21.37
C ASN A 490 8.76 -1.08 20.76
N TYR A 491 9.30 0.01 21.31
CA TYR A 491 10.58 0.54 20.88
C TYR A 491 11.43 1.04 22.05
N LYS A 492 12.76 1.03 21.84
CA LYS A 492 13.76 1.57 22.76
C LYS A 492 14.55 2.66 22.03
N MET A 493 15.01 3.67 22.78
CA MET A 493 15.83 4.76 22.23
C MET A 493 17.21 4.77 22.87
N PHE A 494 18.23 4.99 22.04
CA PHE A 494 19.64 5.03 22.47
C PHE A 494 20.32 6.24 21.87
N ASP A 495 21.00 7.04 22.71
CA ASP A 495 21.84 8.15 22.27
C ASP A 495 23.26 7.63 22.00
N ILE A 496 23.83 7.98 20.84
CA ILE A 496 25.13 7.50 20.37
C ILE A 496 25.95 8.68 19.86
N ASN A 497 27.10 8.92 20.45
CA ASN A 497 28.03 9.96 20.00
C ASN A 497 28.86 9.46 18.82
N ILE A 498 28.95 10.25 17.74
CA ILE A 498 29.70 9.93 16.52
C ILE A 498 30.66 11.05 16.08
#